data_938b614cde2ee96f4ebce8e0a1ee4a9d
#
_entry.id   938b614cde2ee96f4ebce8e0a1ee4a9d
#
_cell.length_a   1.000
_cell.length_b   1.000
_cell.length_c   1.000
_cell.angle_alpha   90.00
_cell.angle_beta   90.00
_cell.angle_gamma   90.00
#
_symmetry.space_group_name_H-M   'P 1'
#
loop_
_entity.id
_entity.type
_entity.pdbx_description
1 polymer ?
#
loop_
_entity_poly.entity_id
_entity_poly.type
_entity_poly.pdbx_seq_one_letter_code
_entity_poly.pdbx_strand_id
1 'polypeptide(L)'
;MEYRQLLQQYWGYNDFRGIQKDIIHSIGEGRDTLGLMPTGGGKSITFQVPALAKEGVCIVVTPLIALMKDQVDHLLQRGIKAAAIYSGMTRQEIIKTLENAVFGGLKLLYVSPERLFSELFLSKFRHMHVSFITVDEAHCISQWGYDFRPSYLHIAELRKIKPEVPILALTATATTDVVDDIQERLNFRAKNVFRMSFQRENLCYVVRIASDKETELIHILQAVQGSAIVYVRSRKRTKEIAQLLKDNDIKATFYHAGLEHFTKDIRQQDWQRDNTRVMVATNAFGMGIDKPDVRVVIHMDSPDSLEAYFQEAGRAGRDGKKAYAVLLYNSADARKLHKRIGDNFPEKDEIRKVYDSLAYYYQIGVGSGGGHTFSFNIAEFCSAYHLSLTLTDASLRIIERLGYILYENDPNNSARLMFLLSRNQLYLLDNLSQREDLVIDALMRLYGGLFNDYVYIDEQLIAQRTGLTPQQLYLILKNLNARHILHFIPQRKMPYINFLRSRVDGEQLVIGKAVYEDRKKEFEKRIQAVIAYAENDKICRSRQLLRYFGETDSEDCGRCDVCLDRGQKSASEQKMETCRQAILDFLSDHQRHHLTDLDTLQLPERHLDEALEYLVHEELIQLEGSYLWVE
;
A
#
# COMPACT_ATOMS: atom_id res chain seq x y z
N MET A 1 27.36 -11.76 -21.12
CA MET A 1 26.26 -11.40 -22.04
C MET A 1 25.83 -9.97 -21.71
N GLU A 2 25.70 -9.09 -22.67
CA GLU A 2 25.28 -7.71 -22.39
C GLU A 2 23.85 -7.67 -21.87
N TYR A 3 23.57 -6.81 -20.92
CA TYR A 3 22.23 -6.65 -20.31
C TYR A 3 21.13 -6.41 -21.34
N ARG A 4 21.45 -5.66 -22.42
CA ARG A 4 20.50 -5.36 -23.51
C ARG A 4 20.12 -6.63 -24.31
N GLN A 5 21.06 -7.54 -24.53
CA GLN A 5 20.79 -8.81 -25.21
C GLN A 5 19.85 -9.69 -24.38
N LEU A 6 20.04 -9.75 -23.06
CA LEU A 6 19.14 -10.45 -22.15
C LEU A 6 17.73 -9.84 -22.14
N LEU A 7 17.64 -8.50 -22.12
CA LEU A 7 16.36 -7.80 -22.18
C LEU A 7 15.59 -8.16 -23.47
N GLN A 8 16.28 -8.16 -24.61
CA GLN A 8 15.67 -8.50 -25.89
C GLN A 8 15.27 -9.99 -25.95
N GLN A 9 16.13 -10.86 -25.47
CA GLN A 9 15.89 -12.32 -25.51
C GLN A 9 14.69 -12.76 -24.69
N TYR A 10 14.54 -12.24 -23.45
CA TYR A 10 13.53 -12.73 -22.51
C TYR A 10 12.26 -11.87 -22.45
N TRP A 11 12.35 -10.58 -22.79
CA TRP A 11 11.22 -9.64 -22.73
C TRP A 11 10.83 -9.04 -24.07
N GLY A 12 11.67 -9.18 -25.11
CA GLY A 12 11.40 -8.64 -26.46
C GLY A 12 11.59 -7.13 -26.57
N TYR A 13 12.16 -6.48 -25.55
CA TYR A 13 12.40 -5.04 -25.57
C TYR A 13 13.76 -4.70 -26.16
N ASN A 14 13.81 -3.69 -27.01
CA ASN A 14 15.05 -3.28 -27.67
C ASN A 14 15.97 -2.43 -26.80
N ASP A 15 15.43 -1.71 -25.81
CA ASP A 15 16.20 -0.86 -24.89
C ASP A 15 15.53 -0.68 -23.54
N PHE A 16 16.30 -0.23 -22.56
CA PHE A 16 15.85 0.11 -21.23
C PHE A 16 15.10 1.44 -21.20
N ARG A 17 14.16 1.59 -20.24
CA ARG A 17 13.38 2.80 -20.07
C ARG A 17 13.95 3.64 -18.91
N GLY A 18 14.07 4.95 -19.12
CA GLY A 18 14.50 5.90 -18.09
C GLY A 18 15.78 5.42 -17.38
N ILE A 19 15.73 5.39 -16.04
CA ILE A 19 16.88 5.04 -15.18
C ILE A 19 17.14 3.54 -15.02
N GLN A 20 16.40 2.66 -15.72
CA GLN A 20 16.59 1.21 -15.58
C GLN A 20 18.03 0.79 -15.87
N LYS A 21 18.62 1.34 -16.92
CA LYS A 21 20.00 1.06 -17.32
C LYS A 21 20.99 1.43 -16.22
N ASP A 22 20.83 2.59 -15.61
CA ASP A 22 21.73 3.10 -14.58
C ASP A 22 21.66 2.24 -13.31
N ILE A 23 20.45 1.86 -12.89
CA ILE A 23 20.22 0.94 -11.75
C ILE A 23 20.87 -0.42 -12.04
N ILE A 24 20.66 -0.99 -13.25
CA ILE A 24 21.20 -2.29 -13.65
C ILE A 24 22.73 -2.27 -13.63
N HIS A 25 23.34 -1.23 -14.16
CA HIS A 25 24.80 -1.08 -14.13
C HIS A 25 25.31 -0.91 -12.70
N SER A 26 24.66 -0.05 -11.89
CA SER A 26 25.06 0.20 -10.51
C SER A 26 25.09 -1.08 -9.67
N ILE A 27 23.98 -1.87 -9.67
CA ILE A 27 23.93 -3.14 -8.94
C ILE A 27 24.84 -4.19 -9.60
N GLY A 28 25.01 -4.12 -10.92
CA GLY A 28 25.93 -4.96 -11.68
C GLY A 28 27.37 -4.79 -11.25
N GLU A 29 27.80 -3.57 -10.95
CA GLU A 29 29.13 -3.21 -10.42
C GLU A 29 29.30 -3.51 -8.92
N GLY A 30 28.28 -4.05 -8.24
CA GLY A 30 28.34 -4.41 -6.83
C GLY A 30 28.10 -3.25 -5.87
N ARG A 31 27.49 -2.14 -6.35
CA ARG A 31 27.12 -1.01 -5.50
C ARG A 31 25.73 -1.21 -4.90
N ASP A 32 25.57 -0.85 -3.63
CA ASP A 32 24.24 -0.72 -3.02
C ASP A 32 23.48 0.36 -3.77
N THR A 33 22.22 0.10 -4.10
CA THR A 33 21.46 0.95 -5.02
C THR A 33 20.03 1.09 -4.55
N LEU A 34 19.54 2.33 -4.47
CA LEU A 34 18.11 2.61 -4.26
C LEU A 34 17.52 3.18 -5.56
N GLY A 35 16.52 2.49 -6.09
CA GLY A 35 15.76 2.92 -7.26
C GLY A 35 14.37 3.43 -6.89
N LEU A 36 14.13 4.73 -7.12
CA LEU A 36 12.80 5.34 -7.00
C LEU A 36 12.16 5.36 -8.38
N MET A 37 11.16 4.52 -8.58
CA MET A 37 10.51 4.34 -9.87
C MET A 37 8.99 4.28 -9.70
N PRO A 38 8.20 5.01 -10.49
CA PRO A 38 6.74 4.99 -10.39
C PRO A 38 6.18 3.59 -10.64
N THR A 39 4.95 3.36 -10.20
CA THR A 39 4.20 2.16 -10.55
C THR A 39 4.05 2.07 -12.07
N GLY A 40 4.35 0.91 -12.65
CA GLY A 40 4.41 0.74 -14.11
C GLY A 40 5.73 1.17 -14.76
N GLY A 41 6.69 1.72 -14.00
CA GLY A 41 8.03 2.09 -14.49
C GLY A 41 8.96 0.91 -14.81
N GLY A 42 8.50 -0.33 -14.64
CA GLY A 42 9.29 -1.54 -14.94
C GLY A 42 10.34 -1.88 -13.90
N LYS A 43 10.04 -1.69 -12.60
CA LYS A 43 10.92 -2.03 -11.47
C LYS A 43 11.47 -3.45 -11.56
N SER A 44 10.65 -4.44 -11.94
CA SER A 44 11.07 -5.84 -11.99
C SER A 44 12.24 -6.10 -12.96
N ILE A 45 12.30 -5.40 -14.08
CA ILE A 45 13.40 -5.50 -15.06
C ILE A 45 14.75 -5.12 -14.43
N THR A 46 14.76 -4.16 -13.50
CA THR A 46 15.99 -3.64 -12.89
C THR A 46 16.74 -4.66 -12.03
N PHE A 47 16.06 -5.71 -11.57
CA PHE A 47 16.72 -6.82 -10.85
C PHE A 47 16.70 -8.13 -11.62
N GLN A 48 15.69 -8.39 -12.47
CA GLN A 48 15.59 -9.63 -13.21
C GLN A 48 16.70 -9.74 -14.27
N VAL A 49 16.97 -8.69 -15.01
CA VAL A 49 18.03 -8.68 -16.03
C VAL A 49 19.44 -8.87 -15.43
N PRO A 50 19.88 -8.11 -14.41
CA PRO A 50 21.20 -8.34 -13.82
C PRO A 50 21.31 -9.68 -13.09
N ALA A 51 20.21 -10.24 -12.55
CA ALA A 51 20.21 -11.57 -11.96
C ALA A 51 20.53 -12.66 -12.99
N LEU A 52 20.07 -12.51 -14.24
CA LEU A 52 20.40 -13.44 -15.32
C LEU A 52 21.84 -13.33 -15.78
N ALA A 53 22.39 -12.11 -15.77
CA ALA A 53 23.75 -11.84 -16.23
C ALA A 53 24.83 -12.28 -15.22
N LYS A 54 24.51 -12.26 -13.93
CA LYS A 54 25.45 -12.62 -12.86
C LYS A 54 25.39 -14.09 -12.52
N GLU A 55 26.51 -14.62 -12.03
CA GLU A 55 26.53 -15.93 -11.40
C GLU A 55 25.85 -15.88 -10.04
N GLY A 56 25.28 -17.01 -9.63
CA GLY A 56 24.56 -17.14 -8.38
C GLY A 56 23.07 -16.80 -8.46
N VAL A 57 22.43 -16.70 -7.30
CA VAL A 57 20.99 -16.46 -7.15
C VAL A 57 20.74 -15.04 -6.61
N CYS A 58 19.79 -14.33 -7.21
CA CYS A 58 19.26 -13.09 -6.65
C CYS A 58 18.16 -13.43 -5.63
N ILE A 59 18.32 -12.95 -4.40
CA ILE A 59 17.27 -13.05 -3.37
C ILE A 59 16.35 -11.84 -3.47
N VAL A 60 15.06 -12.06 -3.73
CA VAL A 60 14.06 -10.99 -3.86
C VAL A 60 13.15 -11.01 -2.64
N VAL A 61 13.28 -10.00 -1.79
CA VAL A 61 12.40 -9.82 -0.63
C VAL A 61 11.20 -8.97 -1.04
N THR A 62 9.99 -9.52 -0.89
CA THR A 62 8.75 -8.83 -1.24
C THR A 62 7.63 -9.20 -0.27
N PRO A 63 6.71 -8.26 0.09
CA PRO A 63 5.77 -8.47 1.19
C PRO A 63 4.53 -9.28 0.81
N LEU A 64 4.31 -9.57 -0.47
CA LEU A 64 3.04 -10.09 -0.98
C LEU A 64 3.20 -11.43 -1.66
N ILE A 65 2.60 -12.46 -1.07
CA ILE A 65 2.63 -13.84 -1.58
C ILE A 65 2.00 -13.93 -2.99
N ALA A 66 0.89 -13.23 -3.23
CA ALA A 66 0.21 -13.25 -4.53
C ALA A 66 1.12 -12.68 -5.64
N LEU A 67 1.75 -11.52 -5.39
CA LEU A 67 2.71 -10.91 -6.31
C LEU A 67 3.92 -11.80 -6.56
N MET A 68 4.42 -12.45 -5.51
CA MET A 68 5.53 -13.40 -5.57
C MET A 68 5.24 -14.56 -6.54
N LYS A 69 4.05 -15.17 -6.40
CA LYS A 69 3.60 -16.28 -7.26
C LYS A 69 3.47 -15.83 -8.70
N ASP A 70 2.80 -14.72 -8.94
CA ASP A 70 2.61 -14.15 -10.27
C ASP A 70 3.95 -13.84 -10.98
N GLN A 71 4.89 -13.21 -10.26
CA GLN A 71 6.24 -12.95 -10.78
C GLN A 71 7.01 -14.24 -11.11
N VAL A 72 6.94 -15.25 -10.25
CA VAL A 72 7.60 -16.54 -10.49
C VAL A 72 6.98 -17.24 -11.69
N ASP A 73 5.65 -17.27 -11.80
CA ASP A 73 4.96 -17.90 -12.94
C ASP A 73 5.33 -17.22 -14.27
N HIS A 74 5.35 -15.90 -14.31
CA HIS A 74 5.79 -15.14 -15.48
C HIS A 74 7.27 -15.41 -15.86
N LEU A 75 8.15 -15.60 -14.89
CA LEU A 75 9.55 -15.94 -15.14
C LEU A 75 9.70 -17.35 -15.68
N LEU A 76 8.98 -18.32 -15.09
CA LEU A 76 8.98 -19.70 -15.55
C LEU A 76 8.43 -19.84 -16.99
N GLN A 77 7.38 -19.10 -17.35
CA GLN A 77 6.87 -19.03 -18.72
C GLN A 77 7.90 -18.52 -19.73
N ARG A 78 8.85 -17.68 -19.28
CA ARG A 78 9.97 -17.19 -20.11
C ARG A 78 11.18 -18.13 -20.08
N GLY A 79 11.08 -19.30 -19.44
CA GLY A 79 12.20 -20.24 -19.29
C GLY A 79 13.25 -19.81 -18.25
N ILE A 80 12.95 -18.85 -17.39
CA ILE A 80 13.86 -18.37 -16.34
C ILE A 80 13.61 -19.18 -15.05
N LYS A 81 14.64 -19.77 -14.51
CA LYS A 81 14.58 -20.59 -13.28
C LYS A 81 14.36 -19.69 -12.05
N ALA A 82 13.15 -19.62 -11.57
CA ALA A 82 12.73 -18.86 -10.40
C ALA A 82 11.90 -19.73 -9.46
N ALA A 83 11.90 -19.40 -8.16
CA ALA A 83 11.07 -20.03 -7.15
C ALA A 83 10.70 -19.03 -6.06
N ALA A 84 9.70 -19.36 -5.24
CA ALA A 84 9.27 -18.55 -4.10
C ALA A 84 9.24 -19.37 -2.81
N ILE A 85 9.55 -18.71 -1.68
CA ILE A 85 9.39 -19.25 -0.31
C ILE A 85 8.51 -18.29 0.49
N TYR A 86 7.37 -18.78 0.94
CA TYR A 86 6.38 -17.98 1.67
C TYR A 86 5.70 -18.79 2.78
N SER A 87 4.89 -18.11 3.60
CA SER A 87 4.10 -18.74 4.65
C SER A 87 3.02 -19.65 4.06
N GLY A 88 2.90 -20.88 4.60
CA GLY A 88 1.98 -21.90 4.10
C GLY A 88 2.62 -23.00 3.26
N MET A 89 3.91 -22.88 2.87
CA MET A 89 4.66 -23.99 2.26
C MET A 89 5.07 -25.01 3.31
N THR A 90 5.07 -26.29 2.91
CA THR A 90 5.59 -27.37 3.74
C THR A 90 7.12 -27.28 3.89
N ARG A 91 7.64 -27.85 4.97
CA ARG A 91 9.10 -27.88 5.20
C ARG A 91 9.87 -28.57 4.06
N GLN A 92 9.30 -29.62 3.48
CA GLN A 92 9.94 -30.35 2.37
C GLN A 92 10.05 -29.51 1.11
N GLU A 93 9.00 -28.77 0.77
CA GLU A 93 9.02 -27.82 -0.36
C GLU A 93 10.05 -26.71 -0.14
N ILE A 94 10.12 -26.17 1.07
CA ILE A 94 11.10 -25.14 1.43
C ILE A 94 12.52 -25.70 1.31
N ILE A 95 12.79 -26.89 1.86
CA ILE A 95 14.13 -27.54 1.78
C ILE A 95 14.52 -27.74 0.32
N LYS A 96 13.64 -28.33 -0.49
CA LYS A 96 13.88 -28.58 -1.92
C LYS A 96 14.19 -27.28 -2.67
N THR A 97 13.44 -26.23 -2.40
CA THR A 97 13.64 -24.91 -3.03
C THR A 97 14.96 -24.29 -2.61
N LEU A 98 15.30 -24.34 -1.32
CA LEU A 98 16.58 -23.84 -0.81
C LEU A 98 17.78 -24.64 -1.33
N GLU A 99 17.67 -25.95 -1.46
CA GLU A 99 18.71 -26.80 -2.06
C GLU A 99 18.93 -26.46 -3.53
N ASN A 100 17.86 -26.27 -4.29
CA ASN A 100 17.97 -25.79 -5.67
C ASN A 100 18.68 -24.43 -5.76
N ALA A 101 18.47 -23.54 -4.78
CA ALA A 101 19.18 -22.26 -4.72
C ALA A 101 20.67 -22.43 -4.36
N VAL A 102 21.02 -23.35 -3.45
CA VAL A 102 22.40 -23.63 -3.07
C VAL A 102 23.20 -24.27 -4.23
N PHE A 103 22.60 -25.22 -4.94
CA PHE A 103 23.25 -25.94 -6.03
C PHE A 103 23.18 -25.24 -7.40
N GLY A 104 22.79 -23.96 -7.45
CA GLY A 104 22.76 -23.16 -8.69
C GLY A 104 21.59 -23.47 -9.62
N GLY A 105 20.55 -24.15 -9.13
CA GLY A 105 19.36 -24.47 -9.90
C GLY A 105 18.42 -23.28 -10.12
N LEU A 106 18.64 -22.14 -9.43
CA LEU A 106 17.78 -20.96 -9.50
C LEU A 106 18.59 -19.71 -9.86
N LYS A 107 17.96 -18.79 -10.59
CA LYS A 107 18.43 -17.43 -10.85
C LYS A 107 17.80 -16.40 -9.93
N LEU A 108 16.51 -16.59 -9.59
CA LEU A 108 15.77 -15.72 -8.67
C LEU A 108 15.08 -16.58 -7.61
N LEU A 109 15.22 -16.17 -6.36
CA LEU A 109 14.51 -16.74 -5.22
C LEU A 109 13.74 -15.64 -4.50
N TYR A 110 12.41 -15.66 -4.64
CA TYR A 110 11.51 -14.74 -3.93
C TYR A 110 11.26 -15.26 -2.51
N VAL A 111 11.35 -14.39 -1.53
CA VAL A 111 11.22 -14.76 -0.11
C VAL A 111 10.39 -13.71 0.62
N SER A 112 9.39 -14.15 1.40
CA SER A 112 8.70 -13.24 2.29
C SER A 112 9.61 -12.81 3.45
N PRO A 113 9.51 -11.57 3.93
CA PRO A 113 10.43 -11.05 4.96
C PRO A 113 10.41 -11.90 6.24
N GLU A 114 9.27 -12.49 6.61
CA GLU A 114 9.13 -13.35 7.79
C GLU A 114 9.93 -14.67 7.68
N ARG A 115 10.21 -15.11 6.46
CA ARG A 115 10.96 -16.35 6.19
C ARG A 115 12.48 -16.21 6.20
N LEU A 116 12.98 -14.98 6.05
CA LEU A 116 14.42 -14.69 6.00
C LEU A 116 15.16 -15.09 7.28
N PHE A 117 14.47 -15.14 8.44
CA PHE A 117 15.10 -15.38 9.75
C PHE A 117 14.88 -16.80 10.27
N SER A 118 14.25 -17.68 9.49
CA SER A 118 14.20 -19.08 9.87
C SER A 118 15.62 -19.68 9.87
N GLU A 119 15.96 -20.46 10.90
CA GLU A 119 17.26 -21.16 10.98
C GLU A 119 17.58 -21.94 9.70
N LEU A 120 16.56 -22.54 9.12
CA LEU A 120 16.70 -23.29 7.88
C LEU A 120 17.13 -22.39 6.72
N PHE A 121 16.51 -21.21 6.57
CA PHE A 121 16.91 -20.26 5.53
C PHE A 121 18.33 -19.75 5.78
N LEU A 122 18.62 -19.27 6.99
CA LEU A 122 19.93 -18.72 7.35
C LEU A 122 21.06 -19.75 7.19
N SER A 123 20.81 -21.01 7.58
CA SER A 123 21.76 -22.11 7.39
C SER A 123 22.08 -22.33 5.90
N LYS A 124 21.07 -22.39 5.05
CA LYS A 124 21.25 -22.58 3.60
C LYS A 124 21.80 -21.32 2.93
N PHE A 125 21.38 -20.12 3.36
CA PHE A 125 21.86 -18.83 2.85
C PHE A 125 23.38 -18.67 2.98
N ARG A 126 23.99 -19.17 4.05
CA ARG A 126 25.46 -19.19 4.22
C ARG A 126 26.17 -19.90 3.08
N HIS A 127 25.56 -20.95 2.54
CA HIS A 127 26.12 -21.79 1.48
C HIS A 127 25.67 -21.38 0.06
N MET A 128 24.69 -20.47 -0.07
CA MET A 128 24.26 -19.98 -1.37
C MET A 128 25.30 -19.04 -1.99
N HIS A 129 25.52 -19.18 -3.27
CA HIS A 129 26.19 -18.14 -4.05
C HIS A 129 25.18 -17.06 -4.42
N VAL A 130 25.14 -15.98 -3.63
CA VAL A 130 24.17 -14.88 -3.79
C VAL A 130 24.78 -13.78 -4.64
N SER A 131 24.13 -13.44 -5.76
CA SER A 131 24.58 -12.38 -6.66
C SER A 131 24.32 -10.97 -6.10
N PHE A 132 23.13 -10.76 -5.57
CA PHE A 132 22.69 -9.56 -4.82
C PHE A 132 21.35 -9.82 -4.15
N ILE A 133 20.95 -8.92 -3.24
CA ILE A 133 19.66 -8.96 -2.57
C ILE A 133 18.81 -7.82 -3.11
N THR A 134 17.61 -8.12 -3.58
CA THR A 134 16.60 -7.11 -3.96
C THR A 134 15.57 -6.96 -2.86
N VAL A 135 15.29 -5.74 -2.45
CA VAL A 135 14.24 -5.39 -1.49
C VAL A 135 13.16 -4.61 -2.26
N ASP A 136 12.10 -5.33 -2.64
CA ASP A 136 10.95 -4.71 -3.29
C ASP A 136 10.03 -4.07 -2.24
N GLU A 137 9.30 -3.03 -2.63
CA GLU A 137 8.51 -2.17 -1.74
C GLU A 137 9.32 -1.72 -0.50
N ALA A 138 10.56 -1.26 -0.76
CA ALA A 138 11.52 -0.92 0.29
C ALA A 138 11.04 0.13 1.29
N HIS A 139 10.01 0.93 0.94
CA HIS A 139 9.36 1.85 1.88
C HIS A 139 8.77 1.15 3.12
N CYS A 140 8.50 -0.16 3.04
CA CYS A 140 8.04 -0.95 4.19
C CYS A 140 9.05 -1.04 5.33
N ILE A 141 10.34 -0.75 5.10
CA ILE A 141 11.37 -0.75 6.16
C ILE A 141 11.28 0.48 7.04
N SER A 142 10.74 1.57 6.51
CA SER A 142 10.71 2.86 7.20
C SER A 142 9.50 2.99 8.12
N GLN A 143 9.75 3.35 9.37
CA GLN A 143 8.67 3.70 10.30
C GLN A 143 7.93 4.98 9.89
N TRP A 144 8.56 5.80 9.08
CA TRP A 144 8.01 7.00 8.46
C TRP A 144 7.21 6.70 7.19
N GLY A 145 7.29 5.47 6.67
CA GLY A 145 6.52 4.97 5.53
C GLY A 145 5.03 4.75 5.88
N TYR A 146 4.18 4.79 4.89
CA TYR A 146 2.73 4.59 5.08
C TYR A 146 2.34 3.11 5.33
N ASP A 147 3.18 2.13 4.93
CA ASP A 147 3.00 0.67 5.11
C ASP A 147 4.23 0.06 5.82
N PHE A 148 4.52 0.52 7.04
CA PHE A 148 5.64 0.00 7.81
C PHE A 148 5.42 -1.45 8.24
N ARG A 149 6.42 -2.30 7.97
CA ARG A 149 6.44 -3.72 8.33
C ARG A 149 7.68 -4.06 9.16
N PRO A 150 7.53 -4.40 10.45
CA PRO A 150 8.67 -4.69 11.33
C PRO A 150 9.62 -5.77 10.80
N SER A 151 9.11 -6.77 10.09
CA SER A 151 9.90 -7.84 9.49
C SER A 151 10.96 -7.35 8.48
N TYR A 152 10.74 -6.17 7.85
CA TYR A 152 11.72 -5.57 6.95
C TYR A 152 12.97 -5.04 7.67
N LEU A 153 12.86 -4.67 8.95
CA LEU A 153 14.01 -4.16 9.72
C LEU A 153 15.15 -5.16 9.82
N HIS A 154 14.82 -6.44 9.76
CA HIS A 154 15.80 -7.50 9.88
C HIS A 154 16.56 -7.78 8.59
N ILE A 155 16.13 -7.31 7.41
CA ILE A 155 16.79 -7.61 6.12
C ILE A 155 18.27 -7.27 6.15
N ALA A 156 18.65 -6.17 6.82
CA ALA A 156 20.04 -5.77 6.99
C ALA A 156 20.91 -6.82 7.71
N GLU A 157 20.32 -7.73 8.50
CA GLU A 157 21.07 -8.79 9.20
C GLU A 157 21.66 -9.83 8.24
N LEU A 158 21.07 -10.00 7.06
CA LEU A 158 21.63 -10.85 6.01
C LEU A 158 23.03 -10.37 5.60
N ARG A 159 23.28 -9.08 5.69
CA ARG A 159 24.57 -8.47 5.41
C ARG A 159 25.65 -8.86 6.43
N LYS A 160 25.27 -9.18 7.67
CA LYS A 160 26.22 -9.70 8.67
C LYS A 160 26.78 -11.08 8.26
N ILE A 161 26.00 -11.84 7.48
CA ILE A 161 26.37 -13.17 6.99
C ILE A 161 27.16 -13.07 5.68
N LYS A 162 26.79 -12.14 4.79
CA LYS A 162 27.43 -11.90 3.48
C LYS A 162 27.65 -10.39 3.26
N PRO A 163 28.73 -9.83 3.86
CA PRO A 163 29.00 -8.38 3.80
C PRO A 163 29.28 -7.85 2.38
N GLU A 164 29.78 -8.72 1.51
CA GLU A 164 30.15 -8.40 0.13
C GLU A 164 28.94 -8.26 -0.80
N VAL A 165 27.80 -8.88 -0.46
CA VAL A 165 26.61 -8.92 -1.32
C VAL A 165 25.93 -7.55 -1.36
N PRO A 166 25.76 -6.92 -2.55
CA PRO A 166 25.09 -5.62 -2.64
C PRO A 166 23.58 -5.75 -2.51
N ILE A 167 22.96 -4.65 -2.11
CA ILE A 167 21.50 -4.55 -1.96
C ILE A 167 20.93 -3.58 -3.01
N LEU A 168 19.91 -4.03 -3.72
CA LEU A 168 19.05 -3.22 -4.57
C LEU A 168 17.71 -2.99 -3.87
N ALA A 169 17.45 -1.79 -3.41
CA ALA A 169 16.16 -1.39 -2.86
C ALA A 169 15.32 -0.70 -3.92
N LEU A 170 14.04 -1.06 -4.03
CA LEU A 170 13.12 -0.52 -5.02
C LEU A 170 11.81 -0.07 -4.35
N THR A 171 11.34 1.11 -4.70
CA THR A 171 10.03 1.58 -4.27
C THR A 171 9.42 2.54 -5.27
N ALA A 172 8.08 2.62 -5.28
CA ALA A 172 7.32 3.57 -6.10
C ALA A 172 6.92 4.83 -5.35
N THR A 173 6.98 4.82 -4.01
CA THR A 173 6.43 5.88 -3.17
C THR A 173 7.33 6.08 -1.96
N ALA A 174 8.19 7.10 -2.01
CA ALA A 174 9.02 7.46 -0.87
C ALA A 174 9.27 8.96 -0.88
N THR A 175 9.00 9.60 0.25
CA THR A 175 9.41 10.97 0.54
C THR A 175 10.92 11.03 0.80
N THR A 176 11.49 12.22 0.84
CA THR A 176 12.93 12.41 1.06
C THR A 176 13.39 11.75 2.37
N ASP A 177 12.62 11.90 3.44
CA ASP A 177 12.94 11.32 4.75
C ASP A 177 12.92 9.77 4.71
N VAL A 178 11.97 9.19 3.98
CA VAL A 178 11.87 7.73 3.77
C VAL A 178 13.05 7.21 2.94
N VAL A 179 13.52 7.96 1.96
CA VAL A 179 14.68 7.60 1.11
C VAL A 179 15.96 7.49 1.95
N ASP A 180 16.19 8.42 2.86
CA ASP A 180 17.35 8.38 3.74
C ASP A 180 17.25 7.22 4.76
N ASP A 181 16.08 7.04 5.37
CA ASP A 181 15.82 5.96 6.34
C ASP A 181 15.98 4.56 5.70
N ILE A 182 15.55 4.35 4.45
CA ILE A 182 15.76 3.08 3.72
C ILE A 182 17.24 2.75 3.62
N GLN A 183 18.08 3.70 3.17
CA GLN A 183 19.51 3.48 2.98
C GLN A 183 20.21 3.21 4.31
N GLU A 184 19.86 3.95 5.36
CA GLU A 184 20.40 3.79 6.69
C GLU A 184 20.04 2.42 7.29
N ARG A 185 18.76 2.04 7.24
CA ARG A 185 18.28 0.75 7.80
C ARG A 185 18.76 -0.48 7.04
N LEU A 186 19.01 -0.36 5.75
CA LEU A 186 19.62 -1.42 4.95
C LEU A 186 21.16 -1.42 5.02
N ASN A 187 21.75 -0.53 5.83
CA ASN A 187 23.20 -0.39 6.01
C ASN A 187 23.93 -0.25 4.66
N PHE A 188 23.48 0.67 3.80
CA PHE A 188 24.18 0.94 2.55
C PHE A 188 25.60 1.41 2.80
N ARG A 189 26.56 0.86 2.07
CA ARG A 189 27.98 1.21 2.18
C ARG A 189 28.27 2.67 1.78
N ALA A 190 27.47 3.19 0.84
CA ALA A 190 27.45 4.58 0.46
C ALA A 190 26.04 4.95 -0.02
N LYS A 191 25.63 6.20 0.18
CA LYS A 191 24.35 6.70 -0.36
C LYS A 191 24.41 6.67 -1.89
N ASN A 192 23.44 6.00 -2.51
CA ASN A 192 23.36 5.82 -3.96
C ASN A 192 21.90 5.68 -4.39
N VAL A 193 21.35 6.75 -4.94
CA VAL A 193 19.92 6.84 -5.27
C VAL A 193 19.74 7.26 -6.72
N PHE A 194 18.98 6.47 -7.45
CA PHE A 194 18.49 6.82 -8.78
C PHE A 194 17.02 7.18 -8.69
N ARG A 195 16.66 8.35 -9.22
CA ARG A 195 15.29 8.86 -9.21
C ARG A 195 14.77 8.99 -10.63
N MET A 196 13.67 8.30 -10.91
CA MET A 196 12.85 8.57 -12.09
C MET A 196 11.74 9.53 -11.67
N SER A 197 11.43 10.50 -12.50
CA SER A 197 10.30 11.38 -12.24
C SER A 197 9.03 10.55 -12.05
N PHE A 198 8.25 10.92 -11.07
CA PHE A 198 6.93 10.35 -10.83
C PHE A 198 5.85 10.93 -11.76
N GLN A 199 6.22 11.85 -12.63
CA GLN A 199 5.32 12.44 -13.62
C GLN A 199 4.76 11.38 -14.58
N ARG A 200 3.44 11.41 -14.76
CA ARG A 200 2.70 10.52 -15.65
C ARG A 200 2.00 11.38 -16.71
N GLU A 201 2.60 11.47 -17.89
CA GLU A 201 2.06 12.32 -18.96
C GLU A 201 0.68 11.90 -19.46
N ASN A 202 0.37 10.63 -19.38
CA ASN A 202 -0.91 10.06 -19.82
C ASN A 202 -2.00 10.04 -18.74
N LEU A 203 -1.68 10.40 -17.49
CA LEU A 203 -2.60 10.31 -16.35
C LEU A 203 -3.08 11.71 -15.95
N CYS A 204 -4.40 11.93 -16.03
CA CYS A 204 -5.04 13.16 -15.62
C CYS A 204 -5.54 13.02 -14.18
N TYR A 205 -4.97 13.77 -13.26
CA TYR A 205 -5.46 13.87 -11.89
C TYR A 205 -6.57 14.92 -11.82
N VAL A 206 -7.69 14.56 -11.21
CA VAL A 206 -8.89 15.41 -11.12
C VAL A 206 -9.47 15.30 -9.72
N VAL A 207 -9.78 16.42 -9.10
CA VAL A 207 -10.61 16.48 -7.90
C VAL A 207 -11.97 17.04 -8.29
N ARG A 208 -13.03 16.29 -7.98
CA ARG A 208 -14.41 16.69 -8.22
C ARG A 208 -15.09 16.97 -6.89
N ILE A 209 -15.49 18.22 -6.70
CA ILE A 209 -16.30 18.60 -5.54
C ILE A 209 -17.75 18.19 -5.86
N ALA A 210 -18.26 17.22 -5.09
CA ALA A 210 -19.60 16.65 -5.32
C ALA A 210 -20.37 16.53 -4.00
N SER A 211 -21.55 17.12 -3.94
CA SER A 211 -22.49 16.93 -2.83
C SER A 211 -23.06 15.51 -2.85
N ASP A 212 -23.40 14.99 -4.03
CA ASP A 212 -23.81 13.62 -4.29
C ASP A 212 -22.73 12.90 -5.12
N LYS A 213 -21.91 12.13 -4.41
CA LYS A 213 -20.82 11.37 -5.01
C LYS A 213 -21.29 10.15 -5.82
N GLU A 214 -22.48 9.63 -5.53
CA GLU A 214 -23.01 8.45 -6.24
C GLU A 214 -23.47 8.83 -7.64
N THR A 215 -24.21 9.91 -7.76
CA THR A 215 -24.61 10.47 -9.07
C THR A 215 -23.39 10.87 -9.89
N GLU A 216 -22.40 11.53 -9.28
CA GLU A 216 -21.18 11.92 -9.98
C GLU A 216 -20.36 10.69 -10.42
N LEU A 217 -20.29 9.62 -9.61
CA LEU A 217 -19.65 8.34 -9.98
C LEU A 217 -20.28 7.76 -11.25
N ILE A 218 -21.61 7.68 -11.32
CA ILE A 218 -22.35 7.16 -12.47
C ILE A 218 -22.04 8.00 -13.72
N HIS A 219 -22.11 9.32 -13.59
CA HIS A 219 -21.82 10.27 -14.67
C HIS A 219 -20.39 10.07 -15.22
N ILE A 220 -19.37 9.99 -14.35
CA ILE A 220 -17.99 9.75 -14.75
C ILE A 220 -17.84 8.41 -15.49
N LEU A 221 -18.44 7.33 -14.97
CA LEU A 221 -18.36 6.01 -15.58
C LEU A 221 -19.13 5.91 -16.90
N GLN A 222 -20.16 6.72 -17.11
CA GLN A 222 -20.84 6.84 -18.40
C GLN A 222 -19.99 7.61 -19.42
N ALA A 223 -19.31 8.68 -18.97
CA ALA A 223 -18.47 9.52 -19.83
C ALA A 223 -17.15 8.84 -20.23
N VAL A 224 -16.52 8.10 -19.30
CA VAL A 224 -15.20 7.45 -19.53
C VAL A 224 -15.42 5.95 -19.73
N GLN A 225 -15.33 5.50 -20.97
CA GLN A 225 -15.46 4.07 -21.31
C GLN A 225 -14.19 3.28 -20.98
N GLY A 226 -14.31 1.95 -20.89
CA GLY A 226 -13.22 1.01 -20.59
C GLY A 226 -13.18 0.57 -19.14
N SER A 227 -12.15 -0.20 -18.78
CA SER A 227 -12.00 -0.80 -17.46
C SER A 227 -11.78 0.28 -16.37
N ALA A 228 -12.40 0.09 -15.20
CA ALA A 228 -12.37 1.05 -14.10
C ALA A 228 -12.16 0.38 -12.74
N ILE A 229 -11.57 1.14 -11.81
CA ILE A 229 -11.48 0.77 -10.39
C ILE A 229 -12.14 1.89 -9.57
N VAL A 230 -12.98 1.51 -8.60
CA VAL A 230 -13.62 2.44 -7.67
C VAL A 230 -13.20 2.06 -6.26
N TYR A 231 -12.47 2.96 -5.59
CA TYR A 231 -12.03 2.76 -4.22
C TYR A 231 -13.02 3.32 -3.22
N VAL A 232 -13.41 2.46 -2.27
CA VAL A 232 -14.22 2.81 -1.11
C VAL A 232 -13.58 2.24 0.15
N ARG A 233 -13.87 2.81 1.31
CA ARG A 233 -13.20 2.44 2.55
C ARG A 233 -13.75 1.18 3.21
N SER A 234 -15.05 0.94 3.18
CA SER A 234 -15.66 -0.15 3.93
C SER A 234 -16.06 -1.33 3.06
N ARG A 235 -15.95 -2.55 3.63
CA ARG A 235 -16.38 -3.81 2.98
C ARG A 235 -17.87 -3.75 2.59
N LYS A 236 -18.72 -3.15 3.43
CA LYS A 236 -20.14 -2.98 3.17
C LYS A 236 -20.35 -2.07 1.95
N ARG A 237 -19.66 -0.92 1.92
CA ARG A 237 -19.78 0.05 0.85
C ARG A 237 -19.33 -0.50 -0.52
N THR A 238 -18.38 -1.46 -0.56
CA THR A 238 -18.01 -2.09 -1.83
C THR A 238 -19.19 -2.82 -2.48
N LYS A 239 -20.02 -3.50 -1.67
CA LYS A 239 -21.20 -4.22 -2.15
C LYS A 239 -22.31 -3.26 -2.59
N GLU A 240 -22.57 -2.22 -1.78
CA GLU A 240 -23.60 -1.21 -2.05
C GLU A 240 -23.32 -0.48 -3.36
N ILE A 241 -22.10 0.02 -3.55
CA ILE A 241 -21.72 0.73 -4.78
C ILE A 241 -21.70 -0.23 -6.00
N ALA A 242 -21.24 -1.46 -5.85
CA ALA A 242 -21.29 -2.43 -6.95
C ALA A 242 -22.73 -2.74 -7.36
N GLN A 243 -23.68 -2.78 -6.41
CA GLN A 243 -25.09 -2.97 -6.71
C GLN A 243 -25.69 -1.73 -7.37
N LEU A 244 -25.41 -0.52 -6.84
CA LEU A 244 -25.83 0.74 -7.44
C LEU A 244 -25.41 0.85 -8.91
N LEU A 245 -24.16 0.45 -9.23
CA LEU A 245 -23.66 0.49 -10.61
C LEU A 245 -24.40 -0.52 -11.51
N LYS A 246 -24.73 -1.71 -11.01
CA LYS A 246 -25.52 -2.70 -11.74
C LYS A 246 -26.94 -2.20 -12.01
N ASP A 247 -27.57 -1.55 -11.05
CA ASP A 247 -28.90 -0.97 -11.16
C ASP A 247 -28.94 0.19 -12.19
N ASN A 248 -27.77 0.71 -12.58
CA ASN A 248 -27.58 1.71 -13.64
C ASN A 248 -26.90 1.13 -14.89
N ASP A 249 -27.09 -0.18 -15.17
CA ASP A 249 -26.58 -0.89 -16.35
C ASP A 249 -25.05 -0.88 -16.52
N ILE A 250 -24.31 -0.64 -15.45
CA ILE A 250 -22.84 -0.70 -15.44
C ILE A 250 -22.38 -2.02 -14.85
N LYS A 251 -21.73 -2.89 -15.65
CA LYS A 251 -21.19 -4.18 -15.21
C LYS A 251 -20.11 -3.97 -14.14
N ALA A 252 -20.44 -4.25 -12.88
CA ALA A 252 -19.58 -4.07 -11.74
C ALA A 252 -19.50 -5.32 -10.86
N THR A 253 -18.37 -5.51 -10.20
CA THR A 253 -18.17 -6.47 -9.11
C THR A 253 -17.47 -5.79 -7.94
N PHE A 254 -17.32 -6.49 -6.82
CA PHE A 254 -16.67 -5.93 -5.64
C PHE A 254 -15.56 -6.83 -5.09
N TYR A 255 -14.57 -6.20 -4.44
CA TYR A 255 -13.40 -6.87 -3.87
C TYR A 255 -13.01 -6.28 -2.51
N HIS A 256 -12.81 -7.15 -1.50
CA HIS A 256 -12.29 -6.74 -0.19
C HIS A 256 -11.58 -7.91 0.51
N ALA A 257 -10.79 -7.63 1.53
CA ALA A 257 -9.99 -8.64 2.24
C ALA A 257 -10.81 -9.79 2.82
N GLY A 258 -12.05 -9.54 3.26
CA GLY A 258 -12.92 -10.55 3.86
C GLY A 258 -13.63 -11.50 2.87
N LEU A 259 -13.29 -11.49 1.59
CA LEU A 259 -13.74 -12.49 0.63
C LEU A 259 -12.87 -13.75 0.72
N GLU A 260 -13.45 -14.93 0.45
CA GLU A 260 -12.71 -16.17 0.29
C GLU A 260 -11.74 -16.11 -0.89
N HIS A 261 -10.61 -16.81 -0.82
CA HIS A 261 -9.57 -16.80 -1.84
C HIS A 261 -10.11 -17.12 -3.24
N PHE A 262 -10.89 -18.20 -3.35
CA PHE A 262 -11.51 -18.60 -4.61
C PHE A 262 -12.39 -17.51 -5.22
N THR A 263 -13.20 -16.84 -4.41
CA THR A 263 -14.05 -15.73 -4.85
C THR A 263 -13.22 -14.52 -5.28
N LYS A 264 -12.12 -14.23 -4.58
CA LYS A 264 -11.18 -13.18 -4.97
C LYS A 264 -10.59 -13.42 -6.35
N ASP A 265 -10.12 -14.65 -6.58
CA ASP A 265 -9.47 -15.03 -7.84
C ASP A 265 -10.43 -14.96 -9.02
N ILE A 266 -11.66 -15.48 -8.87
CA ILE A 266 -12.68 -15.40 -9.92
C ILE A 266 -12.99 -13.95 -10.29
N ARG A 267 -13.29 -13.10 -9.30
CA ARG A 267 -13.66 -11.71 -9.56
C ARG A 267 -12.52 -10.90 -10.18
N GLN A 268 -11.30 -11.17 -9.75
CA GLN A 268 -10.11 -10.54 -10.33
C GLN A 268 -9.92 -10.99 -11.78
N GLN A 269 -10.06 -12.27 -12.08
CA GLN A 269 -9.96 -12.81 -13.45
C GLN A 269 -11.05 -12.28 -14.36
N ASP A 270 -12.30 -12.22 -13.90
CA ASP A 270 -13.41 -11.65 -14.66
C ASP A 270 -13.18 -10.20 -15.03
N TRP A 271 -12.64 -9.42 -14.09
CA TRP A 271 -12.28 -8.03 -14.34
C TRP A 271 -11.05 -7.91 -15.26
N GLN A 272 -10.04 -8.75 -15.11
CA GLN A 272 -8.86 -8.77 -15.99
C GLN A 272 -9.23 -9.12 -17.44
N ARG A 273 -10.22 -9.99 -17.66
CA ARG A 273 -10.71 -10.44 -18.98
C ARG A 273 -11.82 -9.56 -19.56
N ASP A 274 -12.14 -8.42 -18.91
CA ASP A 274 -13.22 -7.51 -19.30
C ASP A 274 -14.64 -8.10 -19.27
N ASN A 275 -14.83 -9.28 -18.66
CA ASN A 275 -16.16 -9.82 -18.37
C ASN A 275 -16.94 -8.90 -17.42
N THR A 276 -16.23 -8.22 -16.54
CA THR A 276 -16.73 -7.17 -15.65
C THR A 276 -15.92 -5.90 -15.88
N ARG A 277 -16.60 -4.79 -16.13
CA ARG A 277 -15.95 -3.49 -16.45
C ARG A 277 -15.40 -2.78 -15.23
N VAL A 278 -16.14 -2.75 -14.11
CA VAL A 278 -15.82 -1.96 -12.92
C VAL A 278 -15.53 -2.85 -11.73
N MET A 279 -14.38 -2.66 -11.11
CA MET A 279 -14.04 -3.26 -9.82
C MET A 279 -14.24 -2.24 -8.70
N VAL A 280 -15.21 -2.46 -7.82
CA VAL A 280 -15.41 -1.66 -6.61
C VAL A 280 -14.67 -2.32 -5.45
N ALA A 281 -13.71 -1.63 -4.87
CA ALA A 281 -12.80 -2.29 -3.93
C ALA A 281 -12.41 -1.43 -2.73
N THR A 282 -11.97 -2.09 -1.67
CA THR A 282 -11.13 -1.46 -0.64
C THR A 282 -9.66 -1.47 -1.10
N ASN A 283 -8.77 -0.85 -0.32
CA ASN A 283 -7.31 -0.91 -0.54
C ASN A 283 -6.73 -2.34 -0.63
N ALA A 284 -7.50 -3.35 -0.23
CA ALA A 284 -7.13 -4.77 -0.41
C ALA A 284 -7.01 -5.19 -1.89
N PHE A 285 -7.69 -4.48 -2.81
CA PHE A 285 -7.52 -4.62 -4.25
C PHE A 285 -6.43 -3.65 -4.69
N GLY A 286 -5.21 -4.07 -4.52
CA GLY A 286 -4.11 -3.13 -4.64
C GLY A 286 -2.84 -3.75 -5.21
N MET A 287 -1.87 -3.98 -4.35
CA MET A 287 -0.55 -4.46 -4.74
C MET A 287 -0.63 -5.76 -5.58
N GLY A 288 0.13 -5.84 -6.65
CA GLY A 288 0.15 -7.01 -7.55
C GLY A 288 -0.86 -7.00 -8.71
N ILE A 289 -1.72 -5.98 -8.83
CA ILE A 289 -2.64 -5.89 -9.97
C ILE A 289 -1.92 -5.24 -11.15
N ASP A 290 -1.84 -5.95 -12.26
CA ASP A 290 -1.18 -5.51 -13.48
C ASP A 290 -2.10 -5.61 -14.69
N LYS A 291 -3.19 -4.81 -14.70
CA LYS A 291 -4.04 -4.59 -15.88
C LYS A 291 -3.62 -3.28 -16.55
N PRO A 292 -3.14 -3.33 -17.81
CA PRO A 292 -2.54 -2.15 -18.45
C PRO A 292 -3.57 -1.08 -18.87
N ASP A 293 -4.78 -1.48 -19.18
CA ASP A 293 -5.81 -0.69 -19.87
C ASP A 293 -6.90 -0.12 -18.96
N VAL A 294 -6.62 0.07 -17.68
CA VAL A 294 -7.54 0.77 -16.77
C VAL A 294 -7.66 2.24 -17.20
N ARG A 295 -8.88 2.67 -17.55
CA ARG A 295 -9.12 4.04 -18.05
C ARG A 295 -9.39 5.04 -16.96
N VAL A 296 -9.98 4.60 -15.85
CA VAL A 296 -10.24 5.50 -14.72
C VAL A 296 -10.12 4.78 -13.38
N VAL A 297 -9.49 5.46 -12.44
CA VAL A 297 -9.49 5.11 -11.02
C VAL A 297 -10.24 6.21 -10.27
N ILE A 298 -11.27 5.84 -9.52
CA ILE A 298 -12.13 6.78 -8.80
C ILE A 298 -12.04 6.49 -7.30
N HIS A 299 -11.74 7.51 -6.51
CA HIS A 299 -11.80 7.45 -5.05
C HIS A 299 -13.10 8.10 -4.56
N MET A 300 -14.02 7.28 -4.07
CA MET A 300 -15.25 7.73 -3.42
C MET A 300 -14.98 8.27 -2.01
N ASP A 301 -14.03 7.65 -1.33
CA ASP A 301 -13.53 8.04 -0.01
C ASP A 301 -12.07 8.47 -0.15
N SER A 302 -11.71 9.59 0.46
CA SER A 302 -10.32 10.05 0.48
C SER A 302 -9.43 9.06 1.22
N PRO A 303 -8.27 8.67 0.65
CA PRO A 303 -7.28 7.84 1.34
C PRO A 303 -6.66 8.57 2.53
N ASP A 304 -5.93 7.84 3.36
CA ASP A 304 -5.31 8.40 4.57
C ASP A 304 -3.96 9.08 4.29
N SER A 305 -3.46 8.98 3.05
CA SER A 305 -2.19 9.58 2.64
C SER A 305 -2.11 9.78 1.12
N LEU A 306 -1.26 10.70 0.67
CA LEU A 306 -0.99 10.91 -0.76
C LEU A 306 -0.18 9.77 -1.38
N GLU A 307 0.60 9.03 -0.60
CA GLU A 307 1.30 7.83 -1.06
C GLU A 307 0.30 6.74 -1.45
N ALA A 308 -0.70 6.47 -0.61
CA ALA A 308 -1.76 5.52 -0.91
C ALA A 308 -2.56 5.98 -2.14
N TYR A 309 -2.95 7.27 -2.19
CA TYR A 309 -3.62 7.85 -3.34
C TYR A 309 -2.81 7.67 -4.63
N PHE A 310 -1.53 8.02 -4.61
CA PHE A 310 -0.65 7.93 -5.78
C PHE A 310 -0.45 6.50 -6.27
N GLN A 311 -0.30 5.55 -5.33
CA GLN A 311 -0.15 4.13 -5.65
C GLN A 311 -1.44 3.55 -6.27
N GLU A 312 -2.61 3.91 -5.73
CA GLU A 312 -3.92 3.48 -6.23
C GLU A 312 -4.26 4.13 -7.56
N ALA A 313 -4.10 5.45 -7.68
CA ALA A 313 -4.29 6.22 -8.90
C ALA A 313 -3.35 5.76 -10.03
N GLY A 314 -2.11 5.41 -9.70
CA GLY A 314 -1.09 4.92 -10.62
C GLY A 314 -1.42 3.60 -11.34
N ARG A 315 -2.53 2.95 -10.99
CA ARG A 315 -3.04 1.76 -11.71
C ARG A 315 -3.67 2.12 -13.05
N ALA A 316 -4.12 3.37 -13.21
CA ALA A 316 -4.70 3.83 -14.46
C ALA A 316 -3.61 4.07 -15.54
N GLY A 317 -3.93 3.71 -16.78
CA GLY A 317 -3.14 4.05 -17.95
C GLY A 317 -1.73 3.48 -18.00
N ARG A 318 -1.49 2.26 -17.54
CA ARG A 318 -0.17 1.62 -17.62
C ARG A 318 0.27 1.31 -19.05
N ASP A 319 -0.68 1.26 -19.97
CA ASP A 319 -0.44 1.11 -21.42
C ASP A 319 0.02 2.40 -22.12
N GLY A 320 0.17 3.50 -21.36
CA GLY A 320 0.56 4.80 -21.90
C GLY A 320 -0.58 5.61 -22.53
N LYS A 321 -1.78 5.03 -22.66
CA LYS A 321 -2.95 5.76 -23.18
C LYS A 321 -3.57 6.65 -22.11
N LYS A 322 -4.27 7.70 -22.54
CA LYS A 322 -4.94 8.67 -21.66
C LYS A 322 -5.83 7.96 -20.65
N ALA A 323 -5.68 8.31 -19.39
CA ALA A 323 -6.43 7.75 -18.27
C ALA A 323 -6.64 8.84 -17.19
N TYR A 324 -7.57 8.56 -16.27
CA TYR A 324 -7.98 9.52 -15.26
C TYR A 324 -7.87 8.93 -13.86
N ALA A 325 -7.43 9.76 -12.92
CA ALA A 325 -7.49 9.51 -11.49
C ALA A 325 -8.39 10.57 -10.85
N VAL A 326 -9.58 10.16 -10.42
CA VAL A 326 -10.59 11.08 -9.91
C VAL A 326 -10.76 10.89 -8.41
N LEU A 327 -10.63 11.97 -7.65
CA LEU A 327 -10.98 12.02 -6.24
C LEU A 327 -12.32 12.76 -6.09
N LEU A 328 -13.35 12.06 -5.62
CA LEU A 328 -14.61 12.67 -5.27
C LEU A 328 -14.55 13.20 -3.84
N TYR A 329 -14.68 14.51 -3.68
CA TYR A 329 -14.48 15.19 -2.41
C TYR A 329 -15.66 16.09 -2.05
N ASN A 330 -15.93 16.22 -0.76
CA ASN A 330 -16.86 17.22 -0.22
C ASN A 330 -16.39 17.73 1.16
N SER A 331 -17.01 18.76 1.67
CA SER A 331 -16.64 19.38 2.95
C SER A 331 -16.75 18.44 4.16
N ALA A 332 -17.58 17.39 4.07
CA ALA A 332 -17.68 16.39 5.12
C ALA A 332 -16.44 15.46 5.16
N ASP A 333 -15.70 15.34 4.05
CA ASP A 333 -14.53 14.45 3.98
C ASP A 333 -13.37 14.99 4.83
N ALA A 334 -13.15 16.31 4.86
CA ALA A 334 -12.16 16.91 5.76
C ALA A 334 -12.44 16.55 7.22
N ARG A 335 -13.71 16.70 7.65
CA ARG A 335 -14.12 16.33 9.01
C ARG A 335 -13.93 14.84 9.30
N LYS A 336 -14.26 13.98 8.33
CA LYS A 336 -14.02 12.53 8.46
C LYS A 336 -12.54 12.21 8.55
N LEU A 337 -11.69 12.86 7.76
CA LEU A 337 -10.24 12.69 7.80
C LEU A 337 -9.66 13.12 9.15
N HIS A 338 -10.05 14.28 9.67
CA HIS A 338 -9.65 14.71 11.02
C HIS A 338 -10.11 13.74 12.11
N LYS A 339 -11.36 13.27 12.04
CA LYS A 339 -11.87 12.29 12.99
C LYS A 339 -11.02 11.01 13.00
N ARG A 340 -10.51 10.58 11.84
CA ARG A 340 -9.65 9.38 11.75
C ARG A 340 -8.38 9.48 12.60
N ILE A 341 -7.88 10.69 12.85
CA ILE A 341 -6.71 10.88 13.72
C ILE A 341 -7.04 10.40 15.13
N GLY A 342 -8.13 10.87 15.71
CA GLY A 342 -8.59 10.42 17.02
C GLY A 342 -9.01 8.94 17.04
N ASP A 343 -9.65 8.47 15.99
CA ASP A 343 -10.07 7.06 15.85
C ASP A 343 -8.86 6.08 15.81
N ASN A 344 -7.72 6.47 15.22
CA ASN A 344 -6.51 5.64 15.14
C ASN A 344 -5.54 5.84 16.31
N PHE A 345 -5.60 7.01 16.96
CA PHE A 345 -4.75 7.37 18.10
C PHE A 345 -5.61 7.87 19.26
N PRO A 346 -6.30 6.93 19.96
CA PRO A 346 -7.05 7.26 21.17
C PRO A 346 -6.13 7.92 22.21
N GLU A 347 -6.70 8.74 23.09
CA GLU A 347 -5.92 9.33 24.19
C GLU A 347 -5.30 8.24 25.08
N LYS A 348 -4.13 8.53 25.66
CA LYS A 348 -3.36 7.53 26.42
C LYS A 348 -4.14 6.91 27.57
N ASP A 349 -5.00 7.68 28.21
CA ASP A 349 -5.85 7.20 29.29
C ASP A 349 -6.91 6.22 28.81
N GLU A 350 -7.43 6.41 27.60
CA GLU A 350 -8.34 5.43 26.98
C GLU A 350 -7.61 4.10 26.65
N ILE A 351 -6.36 4.20 26.16
CA ILE A 351 -5.53 3.01 25.90
C ILE A 351 -5.28 2.24 27.21
N ARG A 352 -4.93 2.94 28.29
CA ARG A 352 -4.74 2.35 29.62
C ARG A 352 -6.01 1.70 30.15
N LYS A 353 -7.14 2.42 30.03
CA LYS A 353 -8.46 1.91 30.40
C LYS A 353 -8.83 0.62 29.65
N VAL A 354 -8.58 0.58 28.33
CA VAL A 354 -8.80 -0.64 27.52
C VAL A 354 -7.92 -1.79 28.01
N TYR A 355 -6.64 -1.53 28.32
CA TYR A 355 -5.71 -2.54 28.83
C TYR A 355 -6.15 -3.11 30.18
N ASP A 356 -6.53 -2.25 31.13
CA ASP A 356 -7.02 -2.69 32.45
C ASP A 356 -8.36 -3.42 32.32
N SER A 357 -9.30 -2.90 31.53
CA SER A 357 -10.57 -3.56 31.24
C SER A 357 -10.38 -4.96 30.67
N LEU A 358 -9.40 -5.12 29.76
CA LEU A 358 -9.04 -6.42 29.17
C LEU A 358 -8.52 -7.39 30.24
N ALA A 359 -7.66 -6.92 31.12
CA ALA A 359 -7.12 -7.73 32.22
C ALA A 359 -8.21 -8.12 33.22
N TYR A 360 -9.15 -7.22 33.55
CA TYR A 360 -10.30 -7.53 34.38
C TYR A 360 -11.28 -8.52 33.72
N TYR A 361 -11.51 -8.39 32.41
CA TYR A 361 -12.36 -9.28 31.63
C TYR A 361 -11.90 -10.74 31.73
N TYR A 362 -10.60 -10.98 31.75
CA TYR A 362 -9.99 -12.29 31.88
C TYR A 362 -9.53 -12.62 33.31
N GLN A 363 -9.85 -11.78 34.31
CA GLN A 363 -9.48 -11.95 35.71
C GLN A 363 -7.97 -12.17 35.93
N ILE A 364 -7.13 -11.43 35.17
CA ILE A 364 -5.68 -11.54 35.26
C ILE A 364 -5.17 -10.57 36.32
N GLY A 365 -4.50 -11.09 37.34
CA GLY A 365 -3.84 -10.30 38.39
C GLY A 365 -2.55 -9.64 37.90
N VAL A 366 -2.15 -8.53 38.52
CA VAL A 366 -0.86 -7.87 38.25
C VAL A 366 0.29 -8.86 38.50
N GLY A 367 1.26 -8.92 37.61
CA GLY A 367 2.39 -9.86 37.67
C GLY A 367 2.09 -11.25 37.09
N SER A 368 0.87 -11.49 36.60
CA SER A 368 0.45 -12.79 36.04
C SER A 368 -0.03 -12.67 34.59
N GLY A 369 -0.43 -13.78 33.98
CA GLY A 369 -1.08 -13.85 32.67
C GLY A 369 -0.13 -13.93 31.46
N GLY A 370 1.17 -13.79 31.65
CA GLY A 370 2.14 -13.91 30.54
C GLY A 370 2.07 -15.29 29.87
N GLY A 371 2.02 -15.33 28.54
CA GLY A 371 1.89 -16.56 27.75
C GLY A 371 0.47 -17.12 27.63
N HIS A 372 -0.53 -16.54 28.27
CA HIS A 372 -1.90 -17.04 28.21
C HIS A 372 -2.66 -16.50 27.02
N THR A 373 -3.42 -17.39 26.36
CA THR A 373 -4.24 -17.05 25.19
C THR A 373 -5.73 -17.24 25.51
N PHE A 374 -6.51 -16.21 25.18
CA PHE A 374 -7.96 -16.17 25.43
C PHE A 374 -8.70 -15.94 24.12
N SER A 375 -9.87 -16.59 23.95
CA SER A 375 -10.79 -16.20 22.88
C SER A 375 -11.31 -14.80 23.15
N PHE A 376 -11.40 -13.99 22.12
CA PHE A 376 -11.77 -12.60 22.26
C PHE A 376 -12.85 -12.20 21.25
N ASN A 377 -13.95 -11.69 21.75
CA ASN A 377 -14.98 -11.06 20.95
C ASN A 377 -15.01 -9.58 21.31
N ILE A 378 -14.46 -8.74 20.42
CA ILE A 378 -14.37 -7.31 20.66
C ILE A 378 -15.75 -6.67 20.88
N ALA A 379 -16.81 -7.13 20.19
CA ALA A 379 -18.15 -6.59 20.35
C ALA A 379 -18.74 -6.88 21.74
N GLU A 380 -18.57 -8.10 22.24
CA GLU A 380 -18.99 -8.50 23.60
C GLU A 380 -18.18 -7.74 24.66
N PHE A 381 -16.87 -7.65 24.48
CA PHE A 381 -15.98 -6.89 25.35
C PHE A 381 -16.40 -5.41 25.44
N CYS A 382 -16.59 -4.76 24.29
CA CYS A 382 -17.02 -3.36 24.25
C CYS A 382 -18.39 -3.16 24.90
N SER A 383 -19.33 -4.11 24.72
CA SER A 383 -20.64 -4.06 25.37
C SER A 383 -20.52 -4.17 26.89
N ALA A 384 -19.70 -5.11 27.38
CA ALA A 384 -19.52 -5.33 28.82
C ALA A 384 -18.90 -4.14 29.57
N TYR A 385 -18.00 -3.39 28.91
CA TYR A 385 -17.28 -2.27 29.52
C TYR A 385 -17.73 -0.89 29.00
N HIS A 386 -18.80 -0.83 28.20
CA HIS A 386 -19.32 0.40 27.58
C HIS A 386 -18.24 1.19 26.81
N LEU A 387 -17.44 0.48 26.00
CA LEU A 387 -16.35 1.02 25.23
C LEU A 387 -16.74 1.22 23.75
N SER A 388 -16.10 2.18 23.09
CA SER A 388 -16.22 2.37 21.64
C SER A 388 -15.44 1.28 20.89
N LEU A 389 -16.09 0.58 19.97
CA LEU A 389 -15.46 -0.49 19.19
C LEU A 389 -14.24 0.00 18.40
N THR A 390 -14.34 1.17 17.77
CA THR A 390 -13.24 1.76 16.98
C THR A 390 -12.05 2.12 17.86
N LEU A 391 -12.29 2.82 18.97
CA LEU A 391 -11.22 3.22 19.89
C LEU A 391 -10.58 2.02 20.58
N THR A 392 -11.38 0.99 20.90
CA THR A 392 -10.89 -0.24 21.49
C THR A 392 -9.99 -1.02 20.52
N ASP A 393 -10.40 -1.20 19.26
CA ASP A 393 -9.55 -1.86 18.24
C ASP A 393 -8.23 -1.09 18.05
N ALA A 394 -8.28 0.24 17.96
CA ALA A 394 -7.08 1.06 17.86
C ALA A 394 -6.17 0.95 19.09
N SER A 395 -6.75 0.96 20.30
CA SER A 395 -6.02 0.80 21.56
C SER A 395 -5.33 -0.56 21.63
N LEU A 396 -6.05 -1.65 21.29
CA LEU A 396 -5.48 -3.00 21.28
C LEU A 396 -4.32 -3.13 20.29
N ARG A 397 -4.41 -2.53 19.10
CA ARG A 397 -3.30 -2.48 18.13
C ARG A 397 -2.10 -1.68 18.63
N ILE A 398 -2.31 -0.61 19.40
CA ILE A 398 -1.23 0.14 20.02
C ILE A 398 -0.57 -0.71 21.12
N ILE A 399 -1.35 -1.36 21.98
CA ILE A 399 -0.86 -2.26 23.05
C ILE A 399 -0.09 -3.44 22.47
N GLU A 400 -0.53 -3.97 21.32
CA GLU A 400 0.18 -5.00 20.55
C GLU A 400 1.55 -4.49 20.07
N ARG A 401 1.62 -3.30 19.47
CA ARG A 401 2.88 -2.68 19.03
C ARG A 401 3.85 -2.39 20.17
N LEU A 402 3.33 -2.17 21.37
CA LEU A 402 4.12 -2.05 22.60
C LEU A 402 4.64 -3.41 23.10
N GLY A 403 4.19 -4.52 22.51
CA GLY A 403 4.60 -5.88 22.84
C GLY A 403 4.04 -6.41 24.17
N TYR A 404 2.90 -5.92 24.61
CA TYR A 404 2.20 -6.44 25.78
C TYR A 404 1.23 -7.57 25.43
N ILE A 405 0.56 -7.46 24.29
CA ILE A 405 -0.37 -8.48 23.79
C ILE A 405 -0.07 -8.81 22.34
N LEU A 406 -0.61 -9.94 21.89
CA LEU A 406 -0.84 -10.25 20.49
C LEU A 406 -2.35 -10.23 20.27
N TYR A 407 -2.82 -9.42 19.33
CA TYR A 407 -4.24 -9.23 19.04
C TYR A 407 -4.58 -9.73 17.64
N GLU A 408 -5.33 -10.83 17.58
CA GLU A 408 -5.73 -11.45 16.33
C GLU A 408 -7.24 -11.39 16.16
N ASN A 409 -7.68 -10.60 15.20
CA ASN A 409 -9.09 -10.35 14.92
C ASN A 409 -9.62 -11.14 13.69
N ASP A 410 -8.77 -11.90 12.97
CA ASP A 410 -9.21 -12.71 11.83
C ASP A 410 -9.56 -14.13 12.27
N PRO A 411 -10.84 -14.55 12.17
CA PRO A 411 -11.30 -15.87 12.59
C PRO A 411 -10.81 -17.03 11.69
N ASN A 412 -10.16 -16.74 10.56
CA ASN A 412 -9.69 -17.76 9.61
C ASN A 412 -8.20 -18.08 9.74
N ASN A 413 -7.53 -17.66 10.79
CA ASN A 413 -6.11 -17.94 10.97
C ASN A 413 -5.85 -19.41 11.34
N SER A 414 -4.90 -20.02 10.61
CA SER A 414 -4.40 -21.36 10.92
C SER A 414 -3.70 -21.39 12.28
N ALA A 415 -3.69 -22.56 12.92
CA ALA A 415 -2.92 -22.78 14.13
C ALA A 415 -1.45 -22.38 13.93
N ARG A 416 -0.83 -21.83 14.96
CA ARG A 416 0.60 -21.49 14.92
C ARG A 416 1.29 -21.76 16.25
N LEU A 417 2.55 -22.08 16.18
CA LEU A 417 3.35 -22.29 17.39
C LEU A 417 4.81 -21.88 17.19
N MET A 418 5.51 -21.66 18.30
CA MET A 418 6.94 -21.43 18.33
C MET A 418 7.52 -22.15 19.55
N PHE A 419 8.73 -22.69 19.47
CA PHE A 419 9.44 -23.22 20.62
C PHE A 419 10.01 -22.09 21.47
N LEU A 420 9.81 -22.18 22.80
CA LEU A 420 10.38 -21.24 23.77
C LEU A 420 11.78 -21.68 24.22
N LEU A 421 12.05 -22.97 24.15
CA LEU A 421 13.35 -23.55 24.44
C LEU A 421 14.20 -23.57 23.18
N SER A 422 15.52 -23.39 23.32
CA SER A 422 16.46 -23.62 22.23
C SER A 422 16.51 -25.11 21.86
N ARG A 423 17.00 -25.40 20.66
CA ARG A 423 17.10 -26.79 20.17
C ARG A 423 17.91 -27.68 21.11
N ASN A 424 19.00 -27.17 21.68
CA ASN A 424 19.83 -27.92 22.62
C ASN A 424 19.11 -28.21 23.95
N GLN A 425 18.35 -27.24 24.46
CA GLN A 425 17.55 -27.42 25.67
C GLN A 425 16.42 -28.44 25.47
N LEU A 426 15.84 -28.48 24.26
CA LEU A 426 14.79 -29.44 23.93
C LEU A 426 15.29 -30.88 23.93
N TYR A 427 16.52 -31.14 23.46
CA TYR A 427 17.15 -32.46 23.51
C TYR A 427 17.57 -32.92 24.91
N LEU A 428 17.66 -32.02 25.88
CA LEU A 428 18.02 -32.29 27.27
C LEU A 428 16.80 -32.54 28.17
N LEU A 429 15.58 -32.56 27.59
CA LEU A 429 14.35 -32.79 28.36
C LEU A 429 14.14 -34.30 28.59
N ASP A 430 14.41 -34.76 29.80
CA ASP A 430 14.22 -36.16 30.20
C ASP A 430 12.77 -36.53 30.59
N ASN A 431 11.87 -35.53 30.64
CA ASN A 431 10.52 -35.67 31.17
C ASN A 431 9.41 -35.63 30.10
N LEU A 432 9.73 -35.99 28.86
CA LEU A 432 8.76 -36.07 27.77
C LEU A 432 8.12 -37.44 27.71
N SER A 433 6.79 -37.51 27.56
CA SER A 433 6.14 -38.76 27.19
C SER A 433 6.46 -39.16 25.76
N GLN A 434 6.40 -40.44 25.43
CA GLN A 434 6.64 -40.93 24.07
C GLN A 434 5.75 -40.25 23.02
N ARG A 435 4.53 -39.83 23.37
CA ARG A 435 3.63 -39.10 22.47
C ARG A 435 4.01 -37.64 22.31
N GLU A 436 4.52 -36.98 23.34
CA GLU A 436 5.02 -35.61 23.27
C GLU A 436 6.27 -35.54 22.41
N ASP A 437 7.19 -36.48 22.58
CA ASP A 437 8.40 -36.59 21.78
C ASP A 437 8.06 -36.82 20.29
N LEU A 438 7.11 -37.69 20.00
CA LEU A 438 6.61 -37.95 18.65
C LEU A 438 6.02 -36.66 18.01
N VAL A 439 5.27 -35.85 18.77
CA VAL A 439 4.69 -34.59 18.29
C VAL A 439 5.80 -33.55 18.05
N ILE A 440 6.75 -33.43 18.98
CA ILE A 440 7.89 -32.51 18.83
C ILE A 440 8.74 -32.88 17.59
N ASP A 441 9.02 -34.15 17.40
CA ASP A 441 9.78 -34.64 16.24
C ASP A 441 9.00 -34.40 14.93
N ALA A 442 7.69 -34.65 14.91
CA ALA A 442 6.86 -34.34 13.77
C ALA A 442 6.84 -32.84 13.44
N LEU A 443 6.73 -31.97 14.46
CA LEU A 443 6.79 -30.53 14.29
C LEU A 443 8.12 -30.07 13.69
N MET A 444 9.24 -30.56 14.23
CA MET A 444 10.58 -30.22 13.74
C MET A 444 10.83 -30.72 12.32
N ARG A 445 10.23 -31.83 11.91
CA ARG A 445 10.34 -32.38 10.55
C ARG A 445 9.47 -31.68 9.54
N LEU A 446 8.26 -31.28 9.94
CA LEU A 446 7.27 -30.67 9.03
C LEU A 446 7.49 -29.18 8.84
N TYR A 447 7.93 -28.47 9.87
CA TYR A 447 7.97 -27.01 9.87
C TYR A 447 9.37 -26.48 10.18
N GLY A 448 9.80 -25.46 9.42
CA GLY A 448 11.05 -24.72 9.68
C GLY A 448 10.75 -23.38 10.40
N GLY A 449 11.72 -22.92 11.23
CA GLY A 449 11.63 -21.61 11.87
C GLY A 449 10.91 -21.58 13.25
N LEU A 450 10.50 -22.74 13.76
CA LEU A 450 9.79 -22.89 15.03
C LEU A 450 10.53 -22.34 16.26
N PHE A 451 11.84 -22.16 16.18
CA PHE A 451 12.68 -21.66 17.28
C PHE A 451 12.89 -20.13 17.25
N ASN A 452 12.45 -19.46 16.17
CA ASN A 452 12.75 -18.05 15.97
C ASN A 452 11.48 -17.19 15.94
N ASP A 453 10.36 -17.76 15.47
CA ASP A 453 9.09 -17.06 15.35
C ASP A 453 7.92 -18.05 15.28
N TYR A 454 6.70 -17.52 15.35
CA TYR A 454 5.50 -18.30 15.15
C TYR A 454 5.41 -18.84 13.73
N VAL A 455 5.25 -20.16 13.62
CA VAL A 455 5.04 -20.85 12.35
C VAL A 455 3.62 -21.36 12.28
N TYR A 456 2.93 -21.06 11.19
CA TYR A 456 1.62 -21.64 10.93
C TYR A 456 1.74 -23.15 10.74
N ILE A 457 0.90 -23.90 11.44
CA ILE A 457 0.86 -25.36 11.40
C ILE A 457 -0.50 -25.86 10.93
N ASP A 458 -0.51 -27.03 10.32
CA ASP A 458 -1.70 -27.78 9.99
C ASP A 458 -1.88 -28.91 11.03
N GLU A 459 -2.82 -28.74 11.96
CA GLU A 459 -3.10 -29.69 13.01
C GLU A 459 -3.55 -31.04 12.45
N GLN A 460 -4.26 -31.07 11.30
CA GLN A 460 -4.69 -32.33 10.67
C GLN A 460 -3.49 -33.11 10.09
N LEU A 461 -2.57 -32.40 9.44
CA LEU A 461 -1.34 -33.01 8.89
C LEU A 461 -0.46 -33.60 10.01
N ILE A 462 -0.32 -32.90 11.14
CA ILE A 462 0.44 -33.39 12.29
C ILE A 462 -0.23 -34.62 12.90
N ALA A 463 -1.57 -34.56 13.08
CA ALA A 463 -2.34 -35.69 13.60
C ALA A 463 -2.19 -36.95 12.72
N GLN A 464 -2.27 -36.81 11.40
CA GLN A 464 -2.03 -37.91 10.45
C GLN A 464 -0.61 -38.47 10.54
N ARG A 465 0.38 -37.61 10.68
CA ARG A 465 1.81 -38.04 10.75
C ARG A 465 2.16 -38.73 12.06
N THR A 466 1.51 -38.37 13.13
CA THR A 466 1.73 -38.93 14.48
C THR A 466 0.80 -40.08 14.83
N GLY A 467 -0.22 -40.36 14.00
CA GLY A 467 -1.25 -41.35 14.28
C GLY A 467 -2.17 -40.98 15.46
N LEU A 468 -2.19 -39.71 15.84
CA LEU A 468 -3.01 -39.17 16.91
C LEU A 468 -4.35 -38.64 16.38
N THR A 469 -5.36 -38.63 17.23
CA THR A 469 -6.58 -37.87 16.91
C THR A 469 -6.32 -36.36 17.07
N PRO A 470 -7.06 -35.47 16.36
CA PRO A 470 -6.91 -34.01 16.50
C PRO A 470 -7.06 -33.54 17.96
N GLN A 471 -7.94 -34.19 18.72
CA GLN A 471 -8.16 -33.88 20.15
C GLN A 471 -6.95 -34.27 21.01
N GLN A 472 -6.34 -35.42 20.75
CA GLN A 472 -5.13 -35.84 21.46
C GLN A 472 -3.95 -34.92 21.14
N LEU A 473 -3.78 -34.56 19.88
CA LEU A 473 -2.76 -33.59 19.46
C LEU A 473 -2.94 -32.24 20.14
N TYR A 474 -4.18 -31.72 20.16
CA TYR A 474 -4.50 -30.46 20.83
C TYR A 474 -4.12 -30.49 22.32
N LEU A 475 -4.47 -31.57 23.05
CA LEU A 475 -4.14 -31.71 24.47
C LEU A 475 -2.62 -31.78 24.71
N ILE A 476 -1.88 -32.49 23.86
CA ILE A 476 -0.40 -32.54 23.91
C ILE A 476 0.19 -31.16 23.69
N LEU A 477 -0.20 -30.46 22.64
CA LEU A 477 0.28 -29.11 22.36
C LEU A 477 -0.03 -28.12 23.48
N LYS A 478 -1.23 -28.25 24.10
CA LYS A 478 -1.62 -27.44 25.25
C LYS A 478 -0.77 -27.76 26.48
N ASN A 479 -0.45 -29.04 26.73
CA ASN A 479 0.43 -29.43 27.82
C ASN A 479 1.87 -28.93 27.64
N LEU A 480 2.42 -29.08 26.45
CA LEU A 480 3.75 -28.53 26.10
C LEU A 480 3.79 -27.01 26.26
N ASN A 481 2.70 -26.30 25.91
CA ASN A 481 2.54 -24.88 26.15
C ASN A 481 2.53 -24.51 27.63
N ALA A 482 1.77 -25.28 28.47
CA ALA A 482 1.70 -25.06 29.91
C ALA A 482 3.06 -25.29 30.60
N ARG A 483 3.89 -26.16 30.06
CA ARG A 483 5.25 -26.44 30.54
C ARG A 483 6.31 -25.46 29.96
N HIS A 484 5.89 -24.42 29.26
CA HIS A 484 6.77 -23.44 28.61
C HIS A 484 7.83 -24.04 27.67
N ILE A 485 7.55 -25.19 27.08
CA ILE A 485 8.41 -25.82 26.06
C ILE A 485 8.21 -25.15 24.71
N LEU A 486 6.95 -24.90 24.37
CA LEU A 486 6.55 -24.17 23.19
C LEU A 486 5.41 -23.20 23.52
N HIS A 487 5.18 -22.23 22.67
CA HIS A 487 3.99 -21.40 22.71
C HIS A 487 3.06 -21.79 21.56
N PHE A 488 1.89 -22.33 21.89
CA PHE A 488 0.91 -22.85 20.95
C PHE A 488 -0.32 -21.98 20.89
N ILE A 489 -0.65 -21.51 19.70
CA ILE A 489 -1.84 -20.74 19.40
C ILE A 489 -2.69 -21.61 18.47
N PRO A 490 -3.74 -22.28 18.96
CA PRO A 490 -4.54 -23.21 18.18
C PRO A 490 -5.29 -22.53 17.05
N GLN A 491 -5.62 -23.29 16.01
CA GLN A 491 -6.59 -22.84 15.03
C GLN A 491 -7.91 -22.55 15.75
N ARG A 492 -8.28 -21.30 15.80
CA ARG A 492 -9.55 -20.87 16.36
C ARG A 492 -10.40 -20.28 15.26
N LYS A 493 -11.64 -20.74 15.19
CA LYS A 493 -12.68 -20.08 14.38
C LYS A 493 -13.15 -18.75 15.00
N MET A 494 -12.48 -18.28 16.04
CA MET A 494 -12.81 -17.07 16.80
C MET A 494 -11.54 -16.23 17.02
N PRO A 495 -11.65 -14.90 16.97
CA PRO A 495 -10.58 -13.99 17.35
C PRO A 495 -10.01 -14.30 18.74
N TYR A 496 -8.74 -13.93 18.98
CA TYR A 496 -8.11 -14.17 20.27
C TYR A 496 -7.12 -13.08 20.66
N ILE A 497 -6.85 -13.01 21.97
CA ILE A 497 -5.78 -12.20 22.56
C ILE A 497 -4.82 -13.12 23.31
N ASN A 498 -3.53 -12.87 23.15
CA ASN A 498 -2.47 -13.49 23.91
C ASN A 498 -1.69 -12.41 24.67
N PHE A 499 -1.50 -12.63 25.97
CA PHE A 499 -0.65 -11.76 26.78
C PHE A 499 0.81 -12.20 26.62
N LEU A 500 1.61 -11.40 25.89
CA LEU A 500 3.02 -11.69 25.66
C LEU A 500 3.88 -11.50 26.91
N ARG A 501 3.44 -10.62 27.82
CA ARG A 501 4.10 -10.30 29.09
C ARG A 501 3.12 -10.43 30.24
N SER A 502 3.64 -10.62 31.44
CA SER A 502 2.83 -10.52 32.66
C SER A 502 2.17 -9.14 32.75
N ARG A 503 0.94 -9.11 33.27
CA ARG A 503 0.17 -7.89 33.45
C ARG A 503 0.92 -6.91 34.33
N VAL A 504 1.01 -5.66 33.88
CA VAL A 504 1.36 -4.49 34.68
C VAL A 504 0.09 -3.72 35.04
N ASP A 505 0.16 -2.81 35.99
CA ASP A 505 -0.91 -1.84 36.23
C ASP A 505 -1.04 -0.89 35.03
N GLY A 506 -2.27 -0.46 34.69
CA GLY A 506 -2.50 0.41 33.55
C GLY A 506 -1.74 1.74 33.65
N GLU A 507 -1.54 2.28 34.86
CA GLU A 507 -0.73 3.48 35.07
C GLU A 507 0.75 3.25 34.74
N GLN A 508 1.24 2.02 34.93
CA GLN A 508 2.61 1.60 34.62
C GLN A 508 2.79 1.16 33.15
N LEU A 509 1.69 1.15 32.36
CA LEU A 509 1.77 0.86 30.93
C LEU A 509 2.59 1.94 30.24
N VAL A 510 3.81 1.60 29.80
CA VAL A 510 4.71 2.54 29.13
C VAL A 510 4.31 2.69 27.68
N ILE A 511 3.70 3.81 27.34
CA ILE A 511 3.34 4.16 25.96
C ILE A 511 4.46 5.04 25.40
N GLY A 512 5.42 4.41 24.72
CA GLY A 512 6.61 5.06 24.20
C GLY A 512 6.33 6.05 23.06
N LYS A 513 7.10 7.15 23.04
CA LYS A 513 6.96 8.25 22.08
C LYS A 513 7.00 7.75 20.62
N ALA A 514 7.93 6.86 20.29
CA ALA A 514 8.09 6.30 18.94
C ALA A 514 6.86 5.48 18.46
N VAL A 515 6.10 4.90 19.40
CA VAL A 515 4.91 4.08 19.06
C VAL A 515 3.64 4.93 18.97
N TYR A 516 3.56 6.00 19.72
CA TYR A 516 2.35 6.82 19.82
C TYR A 516 2.54 8.24 19.24
N GLU A 517 3.30 9.15 19.90
CA GLU A 517 3.35 10.56 19.52
C GLU A 517 3.95 10.78 18.12
N ASP A 518 5.06 10.13 17.83
CA ASP A 518 5.74 10.31 16.54
C ASP A 518 4.87 9.77 15.41
N ARG A 519 4.21 8.64 15.62
CA ARG A 519 3.27 8.06 14.63
C ARG A 519 1.99 8.89 14.47
N LYS A 520 1.44 9.42 15.57
CA LYS A 520 0.28 10.33 15.52
C LYS A 520 0.60 11.55 14.68
N LYS A 521 1.73 12.18 14.94
CA LYS A 521 2.21 13.36 14.21
C LYS A 521 2.41 13.09 12.71
N GLU A 522 3.02 11.95 12.36
CA GLU A 522 3.19 11.59 10.94
C GLU A 522 1.84 11.27 10.27
N PHE A 523 0.92 10.62 10.98
CA PHE A 523 -0.41 10.38 10.45
C PHE A 523 -1.18 11.69 10.23
N GLU A 524 -1.08 12.64 11.18
CA GLU A 524 -1.65 13.99 11.07
C GLU A 524 -1.09 14.72 9.84
N LYS A 525 0.23 14.72 9.62
CA LYS A 525 0.84 15.34 8.44
C LYS A 525 0.30 14.76 7.13
N ARG A 526 0.13 13.44 7.06
CA ARG A 526 -0.42 12.77 5.88
C ARG A 526 -1.87 13.17 5.63
N ILE A 527 -2.69 13.18 6.66
CA ILE A 527 -4.09 13.63 6.57
C ILE A 527 -4.15 15.09 6.08
N GLN A 528 -3.34 15.98 6.66
CA GLN A 528 -3.26 17.38 6.22
C GLN A 528 -2.84 17.51 4.75
N ALA A 529 -1.88 16.71 4.31
CA ALA A 529 -1.45 16.71 2.92
C ALA A 529 -2.58 16.30 1.95
N VAL A 530 -3.40 15.30 2.33
CA VAL A 530 -4.57 14.87 1.53
C VAL A 530 -5.63 15.98 1.46
N ILE A 531 -5.94 16.63 2.60
CA ILE A 531 -6.88 17.74 2.64
C ILE A 531 -6.38 18.90 1.78
N ALA A 532 -5.11 19.30 1.97
CA ALA A 532 -4.51 20.38 1.18
C ALA A 532 -4.46 20.06 -0.32
N TYR A 533 -4.31 18.78 -0.69
CA TYR A 533 -4.39 18.35 -2.09
C TYR A 533 -5.82 18.46 -2.63
N ALA A 534 -6.80 18.00 -1.88
CA ALA A 534 -8.20 17.98 -2.31
C ALA A 534 -8.80 19.41 -2.42
N GLU A 535 -8.48 20.30 -1.48
CA GLU A 535 -9.00 21.65 -1.40
C GLU A 535 -8.20 22.68 -2.22
N ASN A 536 -7.07 22.29 -2.79
CA ASN A 536 -6.25 23.17 -3.62
C ASN A 536 -6.97 23.50 -4.95
N ASP A 537 -7.01 24.79 -5.29
CA ASP A 537 -7.56 25.33 -6.54
C ASP A 537 -6.53 26.13 -7.37
N LYS A 538 -5.29 26.25 -6.88
CA LYS A 538 -4.25 27.13 -7.45
C LYS A 538 -3.08 26.41 -8.06
N ILE A 539 -2.65 25.30 -7.49
CA ILE A 539 -1.46 24.57 -7.92
C ILE A 539 -1.88 23.35 -8.75
N CYS A 540 -1.22 23.14 -9.87
CA CYS A 540 -1.42 21.93 -10.69
C CYS A 540 -1.38 20.66 -9.85
N ARG A 541 -2.38 19.76 -10.00
CA ARG A 541 -2.49 18.51 -9.23
C ARG A 541 -1.26 17.63 -9.34
N SER A 542 -0.75 17.44 -10.55
CA SER A 542 0.48 16.68 -10.79
C SER A 542 1.68 17.31 -10.08
N ARG A 543 1.85 18.62 -10.20
CA ARG A 543 2.94 19.37 -9.56
C ARG A 543 2.88 19.29 -8.04
N GLN A 544 1.67 19.32 -7.45
CA GLN A 544 1.49 19.17 -6.00
C GLN A 544 1.90 17.77 -5.52
N LEU A 545 1.53 16.71 -6.25
CA LEU A 545 1.97 15.34 -5.96
C LEU A 545 3.49 15.19 -6.09
N LEU A 546 4.07 15.71 -7.18
CA LEU A 546 5.51 15.64 -7.42
C LEU A 546 6.31 16.35 -6.32
N ARG A 547 5.85 17.54 -5.88
CA ARG A 547 6.45 18.26 -4.74
C ARG A 547 6.37 17.47 -3.43
N TYR A 548 5.27 16.78 -3.20
CA TYR A 548 5.12 15.92 -2.02
C TYR A 548 6.17 14.80 -1.98
N PHE A 549 6.54 14.24 -3.13
CA PHE A 549 7.61 13.24 -3.27
C PHE A 549 9.01 13.83 -3.46
N GLY A 550 9.16 15.14 -3.31
CA GLY A 550 10.47 15.82 -3.34
C GLY A 550 10.94 16.28 -4.72
N GLU A 551 10.05 16.28 -5.73
CA GLU A 551 10.34 16.88 -7.05
C GLU A 551 9.86 18.33 -7.09
N THR A 552 10.78 19.29 -6.94
CA THR A 552 10.46 20.74 -6.87
C THR A 552 10.37 21.41 -8.24
N ASP A 553 11.14 20.92 -9.21
CA ASP A 553 11.34 21.56 -10.53
C ASP A 553 10.39 21.02 -11.61
N SER A 554 9.12 20.75 -11.22
CA SER A 554 8.12 20.24 -12.14
C SER A 554 7.26 21.35 -12.73
N GLU A 555 6.90 21.21 -14.00
CA GLU A 555 6.01 22.10 -14.71
C GLU A 555 4.53 21.72 -14.50
N ASP A 556 3.63 22.65 -14.84
CA ASP A 556 2.20 22.41 -14.81
C ASP A 556 1.80 21.41 -15.92
N CYS A 557 0.96 20.43 -15.58
CA CYS A 557 0.63 19.34 -16.51
C CYS A 557 -0.31 19.74 -17.67
N GLY A 558 -0.97 20.89 -17.61
CA GLY A 558 -1.89 21.39 -18.62
C GLY A 558 -3.23 20.64 -18.77
N ARG A 559 -3.47 19.59 -17.95
CA ARG A 559 -4.59 18.65 -18.18
C ARG A 559 -5.39 18.27 -16.92
N CYS A 560 -4.94 18.66 -15.73
CA CYS A 560 -5.73 18.46 -14.50
C CYS A 560 -6.85 19.53 -14.43
N ASP A 561 -7.81 19.32 -13.53
CA ASP A 561 -8.90 20.25 -13.26
C ASP A 561 -8.39 21.69 -13.09
N VAL A 562 -7.43 21.91 -12.20
CA VAL A 562 -6.87 23.25 -11.91
C VAL A 562 -6.23 23.89 -13.15
N CYS A 563 -5.49 23.12 -13.97
CA CYS A 563 -4.87 23.68 -15.18
C CYS A 563 -5.91 24.05 -16.26
N LEU A 564 -6.95 23.22 -16.40
CA LEU A 564 -8.02 23.46 -17.37
C LEU A 564 -8.86 24.66 -16.95
N ASP A 565 -9.22 24.80 -15.67
CA ASP A 565 -9.98 25.94 -15.15
C ASP A 565 -9.20 27.25 -15.32
N ARG A 566 -7.88 27.26 -15.05
CA ARG A 566 -7.02 28.43 -15.33
C ARG A 566 -6.97 28.77 -16.80
N GLY A 567 -6.84 27.77 -17.66
CA GLY A 567 -6.85 27.97 -19.11
C GLY A 567 -8.16 28.56 -19.60
N GLN A 568 -9.30 28.11 -19.07
CA GLN A 568 -10.61 28.65 -19.41
C GLN A 568 -10.79 30.10 -18.91
N LYS A 569 -10.38 30.38 -17.66
CA LYS A 569 -10.39 31.75 -17.13
C LYS A 569 -9.51 32.69 -17.95
N SER A 570 -8.27 32.30 -18.21
CA SER A 570 -7.37 33.09 -19.04
C SER A 570 -7.89 33.32 -20.45
N ALA A 571 -8.50 32.30 -21.09
CA ALA A 571 -9.11 32.45 -22.40
C ALA A 571 -10.34 33.36 -22.37
N SER A 572 -11.13 33.32 -21.29
CA SER A 572 -12.27 34.23 -21.07
C SER A 572 -11.79 35.66 -20.83
N GLU A 573 -10.76 35.85 -20.00
CA GLU A 573 -10.14 37.15 -19.75
C GLU A 573 -9.56 37.77 -21.02
N GLN A 574 -8.86 36.98 -21.85
CA GLN A 574 -8.37 37.43 -23.15
C GLN A 574 -9.48 37.85 -24.11
N LYS A 575 -10.56 37.06 -24.18
CA LYS A 575 -11.72 37.41 -25.01
C LYS A 575 -12.38 38.67 -24.51
N MET A 576 -12.52 38.82 -23.19
CA MET A 576 -13.08 40.02 -22.59
C MET A 576 -12.21 41.27 -22.85
N GLU A 577 -10.89 41.14 -22.76
CA GLU A 577 -9.97 42.21 -23.08
C GLU A 577 -9.99 42.57 -24.58
N THR A 578 -10.12 41.55 -25.45
CA THR A 578 -10.32 41.78 -26.88
C THR A 578 -11.64 42.54 -27.13
N CYS A 579 -12.73 42.21 -26.42
CA CYS A 579 -13.99 42.94 -26.52
C CYS A 579 -13.87 44.39 -26.01
N ARG A 580 -13.19 44.63 -24.89
CA ARG A 580 -12.92 45.96 -24.34
C ARG A 580 -12.16 46.84 -25.35
N GLN A 581 -11.06 46.28 -25.91
CA GLN A 581 -10.25 47.01 -26.88
C GLN A 581 -11.07 47.32 -28.13
N ALA A 582 -11.84 46.35 -28.65
CA ALA A 582 -12.69 46.58 -29.83
C ALA A 582 -13.74 47.65 -29.62
N ILE A 583 -14.34 47.73 -28.43
CA ILE A 583 -15.29 48.77 -28.05
C ILE A 583 -14.61 50.16 -27.99
N LEU A 584 -13.44 50.25 -27.36
CA LEU A 584 -12.68 51.47 -27.24
C LEU A 584 -12.19 51.97 -28.62
N ASP A 585 -11.73 51.06 -29.48
CA ASP A 585 -11.29 51.38 -30.85
C ASP A 585 -12.47 51.87 -31.69
N PHE A 586 -13.66 51.26 -31.52
CA PHE A 586 -14.89 51.70 -32.19
C PHE A 586 -15.33 53.09 -31.75
N LEU A 587 -15.19 53.44 -30.48
CA LEU A 587 -15.57 54.73 -29.91
C LEU A 587 -14.42 55.77 -29.99
N SER A 588 -13.33 55.46 -30.62
CA SER A 588 -12.14 56.31 -30.73
C SER A 588 -12.37 57.61 -31.57
N ASP A 589 -13.51 57.69 -32.27
CA ASP A 589 -13.93 58.88 -33.01
C ASP A 589 -14.57 59.98 -32.13
N HIS A 590 -14.71 59.70 -30.82
CA HIS A 590 -15.32 60.60 -29.82
C HIS A 590 -16.76 61.04 -30.16
N GLN A 591 -17.48 60.24 -30.99
CA GLN A 591 -18.91 60.52 -31.30
C GLN A 591 -19.83 59.67 -30.42
N ARG A 592 -21.11 60.08 -30.33
CA ARG A 592 -22.13 59.32 -29.65
C ARG A 592 -22.69 58.23 -30.54
N HIS A 593 -22.48 56.97 -30.20
CA HIS A 593 -22.98 55.80 -30.91
C HIS A 593 -24.14 55.17 -30.16
N HIS A 594 -25.06 54.57 -30.87
CA HIS A 594 -26.17 53.81 -30.26
C HIS A 594 -25.64 52.40 -29.91
N LEU A 595 -26.15 51.84 -28.81
CA LEU A 595 -25.76 50.50 -28.35
C LEU A 595 -25.85 49.41 -29.44
N THR A 596 -26.86 49.50 -30.32
CA THR A 596 -27.02 48.57 -31.46
C THR A 596 -25.91 48.68 -32.50
N ASP A 597 -25.16 49.79 -32.54
CA ASP A 597 -24.07 49.94 -33.49
C ASP A 597 -22.88 49.01 -33.15
N LEU A 598 -22.78 48.55 -31.91
CA LEU A 598 -21.82 47.55 -31.46
C LEU A 598 -22.07 46.17 -32.07
N ASP A 599 -23.27 45.88 -32.58
CA ASP A 599 -23.56 44.62 -33.28
C ASP A 599 -22.70 44.47 -34.54
N THR A 600 -22.24 45.58 -35.10
CA THR A 600 -21.33 45.59 -36.26
C THR A 600 -19.94 44.97 -35.95
N LEU A 601 -19.57 44.92 -34.67
CA LEU A 601 -18.30 44.34 -34.23
C LEU A 601 -18.33 42.80 -34.18
N GLN A 602 -19.50 42.17 -34.33
CA GLN A 602 -19.69 40.71 -34.31
C GLN A 602 -19.05 40.03 -33.10
N LEU A 603 -19.06 40.70 -31.96
CA LEU A 603 -18.50 40.18 -30.71
C LEU A 603 -19.50 39.20 -30.02
N PRO A 604 -19.03 38.22 -29.23
CA PRO A 604 -19.95 37.35 -28.49
C PRO A 604 -20.75 38.12 -27.43
N GLU A 605 -22.09 38.09 -27.51
CA GLU A 605 -23.01 38.86 -26.64
C GLU A 605 -22.61 38.84 -25.16
N ARG A 606 -22.34 37.65 -24.61
CA ARG A 606 -22.00 37.51 -23.19
C ARG A 606 -20.74 38.29 -22.79
N HIS A 607 -19.73 38.33 -23.63
CA HIS A 607 -18.48 39.05 -23.33
C HIS A 607 -18.61 40.55 -23.67
N LEU A 608 -19.50 40.90 -24.57
CA LEU A 608 -19.85 42.29 -24.89
C LEU A 608 -20.49 42.97 -23.67
N ASP A 609 -21.52 42.35 -23.07
CA ASP A 609 -22.20 42.88 -21.89
C ASP A 609 -21.24 43.06 -20.71
N GLU A 610 -20.43 42.01 -20.38
CA GLU A 610 -19.45 42.07 -19.31
C GLU A 610 -18.37 43.15 -19.57
N ALA A 611 -17.95 43.35 -20.83
CA ALA A 611 -16.96 44.36 -21.22
C ALA A 611 -17.55 45.77 -21.12
N LEU A 612 -18.79 45.98 -21.54
CA LEU A 612 -19.50 47.25 -21.40
C LEU A 612 -19.71 47.66 -19.93
N GLU A 613 -20.22 46.74 -19.08
CA GLU A 613 -20.35 47.00 -17.65
C GLU A 613 -19.00 47.43 -17.02
N TYR A 614 -17.92 46.74 -17.37
CA TYR A 614 -16.61 47.08 -16.87
C TYR A 614 -16.14 48.49 -17.35
N LEU A 615 -16.25 48.79 -18.67
CA LEU A 615 -15.82 50.06 -19.21
C LEU A 615 -16.61 51.25 -18.66
N VAL A 616 -17.90 51.08 -18.40
CA VAL A 616 -18.74 52.07 -17.76
C VAL A 616 -18.38 52.23 -16.27
N HIS A 617 -18.17 51.13 -15.56
CA HIS A 617 -17.81 51.16 -14.14
C HIS A 617 -16.44 51.82 -13.89
N GLU A 618 -15.50 51.63 -14.79
CA GLU A 618 -14.14 52.23 -14.73
C GLU A 618 -14.14 53.65 -15.33
N GLU A 619 -15.31 54.21 -15.68
CA GLU A 619 -15.45 55.55 -16.26
C GLU A 619 -14.64 55.74 -17.56
N LEU A 620 -14.31 54.66 -18.28
CA LEU A 620 -13.60 54.73 -19.56
C LEU A 620 -14.51 55.07 -20.73
N ILE A 621 -15.78 54.81 -20.61
CA ILE A 621 -16.83 55.21 -21.55
C ILE A 621 -18.03 55.77 -20.76
N GLN A 622 -18.73 56.69 -21.39
CA GLN A 622 -19.99 57.26 -20.87
C GLN A 622 -21.20 56.55 -21.50
N LEU A 623 -22.20 56.22 -20.69
CA LEU A 623 -23.43 55.62 -21.15
C LEU A 623 -24.63 56.47 -20.64
N GLU A 624 -25.38 57.05 -21.56
CA GLU A 624 -26.59 57.83 -21.24
C GLU A 624 -27.76 57.32 -22.09
N GLY A 625 -28.68 56.64 -21.41
CA GLY A 625 -29.79 55.96 -22.09
C GLY A 625 -29.29 54.79 -22.96
N SER A 626 -29.43 54.90 -24.29
CA SER A 626 -28.95 53.91 -25.26
C SER A 626 -27.71 54.39 -26.03
N TYR A 627 -27.08 55.48 -25.63
CA TYR A 627 -25.92 56.06 -26.31
C TYR A 627 -24.65 55.94 -25.47
N LEU A 628 -23.55 55.63 -26.15
CA LEU A 628 -22.20 55.46 -25.55
C LEU A 628 -21.15 56.25 -26.33
N TRP A 629 -20.13 56.76 -25.62
CA TRP A 629 -19.00 57.51 -26.19
C TRP A 629 -17.82 57.52 -25.20
N VAL A 630 -16.66 57.84 -25.71
CA VAL A 630 -15.45 58.15 -24.91
C VAL A 630 -15.32 59.67 -24.82
N GLU A 631 -15.01 60.24 -23.62
CA GLU A 631 -14.76 61.67 -23.44
C GLU A 631 -13.54 62.17 -24.20
#